data_24259aed1289fee82597b4086ef25537
#
_entry.id   24259aed1289fee82597b4086ef25537
#
_cell.length_a   1.000
_cell.length_b   1.000
_cell.length_c   1.000
_cell.angle_alpha   90.00
_cell.angle_beta   90.00
_cell.angle_gamma   90.00
#
_symmetry.space_group_name_H-M   'P 1'
#
loop_
_entity.id
_entity.type
_entity.pdbx_description
1 polymer ?
#
loop_
_entity_poly.entity_id
_entity_poly.type
_entity_poly.pdbx_seq_one_letter_code
_entity_poly.pdbx_strand_id
1 'polypeptide(L)'
;VKDELVQMKESTEHAPAELNAFIDIHTMFLEDPELAEKPREIIRERRCNAEWALVQQMEHLVGQFEQFDDAYLRERKFDVVQVVERVVKELLGRPRRAQLKAAKGSKEEALIVVAHDLSPADTIAFKEHRFAAFITDVGGATSHTAILARSMAIPAVLGLENGRALIRDGEQLIVDGLRGVIIVNPDQRILDEYQLRKEQIELERSKLKRLKTAKSETIDGVPIQLYANIELPGDVPMALDGGAEGIGLFRTEFLFLDRGDMPDEREQYEAYKKVVKGMAGRPVTIRTFDLGADKDLNPEASAADRVQTNPALGRRAIRLSLAEPRMFQTQLRAILRATKYGPIKLLIPMLAHAHEIDQTLAALEQAKSSLRGEKVVFDENIEVGGMIEIPAAALAVGLFLRRLDFLSIGTNDLIQYTLAIDRSDEQVAALYDPLHPAVLMLIAHTLASAEKVGVPVSVCGEMAGDPKLTRLLLGMGLRTFSMHPSQIFKVKNRILKANVEELAPNVRKILRLDEPAKLLEALEKLNS
;
A
#
# COMPACT_ATOMS: atom_id res chain seq x y z
N VAL A 1 9.73 -22.40 23.22
CA VAL A 1 9.72 -21.58 21.98
C VAL A 1 9.23 -22.41 20.79
N LYS A 2 9.85 -23.58 20.49
CA LYS A 2 9.43 -24.43 19.36
C LYS A 2 7.98 -24.90 19.51
N ASP A 3 7.60 -25.42 20.67
CA ASP A 3 6.22 -25.86 20.93
C ASP A 3 5.22 -24.71 20.82
N GLU A 4 5.63 -23.53 21.17
CA GLU A 4 4.82 -22.31 21.03
C GLU A 4 4.58 -21.96 19.55
N LEU A 5 5.63 -22.03 18.71
CA LEU A 5 5.51 -21.80 17.27
C LEU A 5 4.60 -22.85 16.62
N VAL A 6 4.69 -24.11 17.05
CA VAL A 6 3.80 -25.18 16.58
C VAL A 6 2.34 -24.92 17.00
N GLN A 7 2.10 -24.53 18.27
CA GLN A 7 0.76 -24.18 18.73
C GLN A 7 0.19 -22.95 18.01
N MET A 8 1.03 -21.95 17.68
CA MET A 8 0.62 -20.82 16.85
C MET A 8 0.20 -21.28 15.45
N LYS A 9 0.91 -22.21 14.85
CA LYS A 9 0.59 -22.79 13.54
C LYS A 9 -0.74 -23.56 13.58
N GLU A 10 -0.98 -24.36 14.63
CA GLU A 10 -2.21 -25.14 14.79
C GLU A 10 -3.44 -24.30 15.15
N SER A 11 -3.27 -23.20 15.91
CA SER A 11 -4.38 -22.33 16.31
C SER A 11 -4.89 -21.41 15.21
N THR A 12 -4.23 -21.36 14.05
CA THR A 12 -4.51 -20.46 12.95
C THR A 12 -4.78 -21.20 11.64
N GLU A 13 -5.82 -22.03 11.60
CA GLU A 13 -6.28 -22.74 10.36
C GLU A 13 -6.56 -21.81 9.16
N HIS A 14 -6.60 -20.49 9.38
CA HIS A 14 -6.84 -19.45 8.35
C HIS A 14 -5.82 -18.32 8.42
N ALA A 15 -4.61 -18.60 8.91
CA ALA A 15 -3.53 -17.61 8.97
C ALA A 15 -3.07 -17.20 7.57
N PRO A 16 -2.65 -15.93 7.37
CA PRO A 16 -1.94 -15.51 6.18
C PRO A 16 -0.72 -16.42 5.93
N ALA A 17 -0.41 -16.68 4.65
CA ALA A 17 0.74 -17.51 4.26
C ALA A 17 2.07 -16.98 4.86
N GLU A 18 2.18 -15.69 5.06
CA GLU A 18 3.29 -14.97 5.68
C GLU A 18 3.58 -15.45 7.11
N LEU A 19 2.52 -15.70 7.90
CA LEU A 19 2.70 -16.22 9.27
C LEU A 19 3.24 -17.64 9.26
N ASN A 20 2.79 -18.48 8.34
CA ASN A 20 3.30 -19.85 8.21
C ASN A 20 4.77 -19.82 7.77
N ALA A 21 5.14 -18.97 6.79
CA ALA A 21 6.52 -18.80 6.36
C ALA A 21 7.41 -18.27 7.50
N PHE A 22 6.95 -17.31 8.27
CA PHE A 22 7.63 -16.78 9.45
C PHE A 22 7.85 -17.88 10.52
N ILE A 23 6.81 -18.67 10.82
CA ILE A 23 6.91 -19.77 11.78
C ILE A 23 7.91 -20.83 11.28
N ASP A 24 7.88 -21.16 10.00
CA ASP A 24 8.76 -22.15 9.40
C ASP A 24 10.22 -21.68 9.41
N ILE A 25 10.50 -20.43 9.07
CA ILE A 25 11.83 -19.81 9.14
C ILE A 25 12.35 -19.79 10.57
N HIS A 26 11.56 -19.34 11.54
CA HIS A 26 11.96 -19.32 12.95
C HIS A 26 12.17 -20.72 13.50
N THR A 27 11.39 -21.70 13.06
CA THR A 27 11.59 -23.12 13.43
C THR A 27 12.89 -23.64 12.84
N MET A 28 13.20 -23.31 11.59
CA MET A 28 14.44 -23.67 10.93
C MET A 28 15.65 -23.10 11.67
N PHE A 29 15.64 -21.82 12.04
CA PHE A 29 16.72 -21.21 12.84
C PHE A 29 16.87 -21.84 14.22
N LEU A 30 15.79 -22.25 14.88
CA LEU A 30 15.85 -22.95 16.16
C LEU A 30 16.43 -24.37 16.05
N GLU A 31 16.39 -24.97 14.86
CA GLU A 31 16.95 -26.30 14.57
C GLU A 31 18.37 -26.21 13.97
N ASP A 32 18.80 -25.02 13.57
CA ASP A 32 20.13 -24.82 13.00
C ASP A 32 21.22 -25.06 14.06
N PRO A 33 22.24 -25.90 13.77
CA PRO A 33 23.34 -26.17 14.68
C PRO A 33 24.08 -24.93 15.18
N GLU A 34 24.16 -23.88 14.35
CA GLU A 34 24.79 -22.61 14.73
C GLU A 34 24.04 -21.91 15.87
N LEU A 35 22.72 -22.07 15.99
CA LEU A 35 21.93 -21.52 17.10
C LEU A 35 21.63 -22.56 18.19
N ALA A 36 21.53 -23.85 17.85
CA ALA A 36 21.19 -24.91 18.81
C ALA A 36 22.41 -25.47 19.56
N GLU A 37 23.55 -25.66 18.89
CA GLU A 37 24.72 -26.35 19.43
C GLU A 37 25.87 -25.39 19.79
N LYS A 38 26.16 -24.44 18.92
CA LYS A 38 27.27 -23.51 19.09
C LYS A 38 27.23 -22.70 20.40
N PRO A 39 26.10 -22.18 20.86
CA PRO A 39 26.03 -21.54 22.17
C PRO A 39 26.39 -22.47 23.34
N ARG A 40 26.08 -23.78 23.24
CA ARG A 40 26.46 -24.76 24.24
C ARG A 40 27.97 -24.99 24.29
N GLU A 41 28.67 -24.90 23.17
CA GLU A 41 30.12 -24.94 23.11
C GLU A 41 30.71 -23.70 23.79
N ILE A 42 30.20 -22.49 23.46
CA ILE A 42 30.62 -21.24 24.07
C ILE A 42 30.46 -21.25 25.59
N ILE A 43 29.35 -21.82 26.11
CA ILE A 43 29.12 -21.97 27.55
C ILE A 43 30.22 -22.85 28.19
N ARG A 44 30.56 -23.97 27.55
CA ARG A 44 31.58 -24.90 28.06
C ARG A 44 33.00 -24.29 28.04
N GLU A 45 33.34 -23.64 26.98
CA GLU A 45 34.68 -23.04 26.77
C GLU A 45 34.89 -21.78 27.63
N ARG A 46 33.90 -20.86 27.62
CA ARG A 46 34.03 -19.54 28.27
C ARG A 46 33.41 -19.49 29.66
N ARG A 47 32.74 -20.56 30.13
CA ARG A 47 32.05 -20.63 31.42
C ARG A 47 31.12 -19.45 31.69
N CYS A 48 30.39 -19.03 30.67
CA CYS A 48 29.36 -17.96 30.72
C CYS A 48 27.96 -18.55 30.84
N ASN A 49 26.97 -17.71 31.13
CA ASN A 49 25.57 -18.13 31.15
C ASN A 49 25.01 -18.32 29.71
N ALA A 50 23.85 -18.95 29.63
CA ALA A 50 23.25 -19.30 28.34
C ALA A 50 22.82 -18.05 27.54
N GLU A 51 22.30 -17.05 28.23
CA GLU A 51 21.86 -15.80 27.61
C GLU A 51 23.03 -15.07 26.94
N TRP A 52 24.17 -14.99 27.61
CA TRP A 52 25.38 -14.37 27.06
C TRP A 52 25.93 -15.15 25.86
N ALA A 53 25.97 -16.48 25.95
CA ALA A 53 26.42 -17.32 24.84
C ALA A 53 25.54 -17.16 23.60
N LEU A 54 24.21 -17.09 23.77
CA LEU A 54 23.27 -16.85 22.69
C LEU A 54 23.45 -15.46 22.06
N VAL A 55 23.63 -14.41 22.86
CA VAL A 55 23.86 -13.07 22.34
C VAL A 55 25.17 -12.99 21.56
N GLN A 56 26.26 -13.59 22.05
CA GLN A 56 27.52 -13.63 21.30
C GLN A 56 27.40 -14.36 19.96
N GLN A 57 26.69 -15.48 19.94
CA GLN A 57 26.47 -16.24 18.69
C GLN A 57 25.57 -15.44 17.73
N MET A 58 24.54 -14.78 18.24
CA MET A 58 23.69 -13.88 17.45
C MET A 58 24.50 -12.76 16.80
N GLU A 59 25.35 -12.06 17.56
CA GLU A 59 26.22 -10.99 17.04
C GLU A 59 27.15 -11.52 15.94
N HIS A 60 27.69 -12.73 16.12
CA HIS A 60 28.53 -13.39 15.12
C HIS A 60 27.76 -13.67 13.83
N LEU A 61 26.55 -14.24 13.91
CA LEU A 61 25.70 -14.54 12.77
C LEU A 61 25.21 -13.25 12.08
N VAL A 62 24.80 -12.25 12.84
CA VAL A 62 24.42 -10.92 12.31
C VAL A 62 25.58 -10.33 11.50
N GLY A 63 26.81 -10.38 12.03
CA GLY A 63 28.00 -9.92 11.31
C GLY A 63 28.27 -10.71 10.01
N GLN A 64 27.94 -12.00 9.96
CA GLN A 64 28.03 -12.79 8.72
C GLN A 64 26.95 -12.38 7.71
N PHE A 65 25.70 -12.20 8.17
CA PHE A 65 24.61 -11.75 7.31
C PHE A 65 24.86 -10.35 6.73
N GLU A 66 25.51 -9.46 7.48
CA GLU A 66 25.87 -8.11 7.01
C GLU A 66 26.91 -8.11 5.88
N GLN A 67 27.72 -9.17 5.77
CA GLN A 67 28.73 -9.32 4.73
C GLN A 67 28.16 -9.86 3.41
N PHE A 68 26.91 -10.33 3.37
CA PHE A 68 26.31 -10.76 2.12
C PHE A 68 26.02 -9.56 1.22
N ASP A 69 26.34 -9.70 -0.06
CA ASP A 69 26.02 -8.70 -1.08
C ASP A 69 24.51 -8.61 -1.38
N ASP A 70 23.78 -9.67 -1.08
CA ASP A 70 22.35 -9.79 -1.27
C ASP A 70 21.57 -9.08 -0.13
N ALA A 71 20.75 -8.10 -0.50
CA ALA A 71 19.93 -7.33 0.45
C ALA A 71 18.94 -8.22 1.23
N TYR A 72 18.34 -9.23 0.57
CA TYR A 72 17.42 -10.17 1.19
C TYR A 72 18.11 -11.01 2.26
N LEU A 73 19.31 -11.53 1.98
CA LEU A 73 20.08 -12.28 2.97
C LEU A 73 20.51 -11.36 4.13
N ARG A 74 20.87 -10.11 3.84
CA ARG A 74 21.16 -9.14 4.92
C ARG A 74 19.98 -8.89 5.84
N GLU A 75 18.75 -8.87 5.31
CA GLU A 75 17.54 -8.68 6.12
C GLU A 75 17.25 -9.89 7.04
N ARG A 76 17.70 -11.09 6.69
CA ARG A 76 17.57 -12.29 7.53
C ARG A 76 18.27 -12.18 8.88
N LYS A 77 19.20 -11.25 9.04
CA LYS A 77 19.77 -10.92 10.36
C LYS A 77 18.69 -10.58 11.39
N PHE A 78 17.59 -9.95 10.98
CA PHE A 78 16.50 -9.60 11.88
C PHE A 78 15.73 -10.84 12.39
N ASP A 79 15.57 -11.88 11.55
CA ASP A 79 14.95 -13.13 11.95
C ASP A 79 15.81 -13.85 13.02
N VAL A 80 17.14 -13.85 12.83
CA VAL A 80 18.08 -14.41 13.83
C VAL A 80 17.96 -13.65 15.15
N VAL A 81 17.94 -12.32 15.11
CA VAL A 81 17.79 -11.48 16.32
C VAL A 81 16.47 -11.81 17.03
N GLN A 82 15.37 -11.89 16.30
CA GLN A 82 14.04 -12.17 16.88
C GLN A 82 13.97 -13.56 17.51
N VAL A 83 14.56 -14.58 16.86
CA VAL A 83 14.61 -15.95 17.39
C VAL A 83 15.41 -16.00 18.69
N VAL A 84 16.62 -15.39 18.69
CA VAL A 84 17.48 -15.36 19.88
C VAL A 84 16.84 -14.57 21.02
N GLU A 85 16.26 -13.40 20.74
CA GLU A 85 15.54 -12.64 21.77
C GLU A 85 14.40 -13.45 22.40
N ARG A 86 13.67 -14.23 21.60
CA ARG A 86 12.59 -15.09 22.08
C ARG A 86 13.12 -16.18 23.02
N VAL A 87 14.25 -16.81 22.64
CA VAL A 87 14.90 -17.82 23.49
C VAL A 87 15.43 -17.21 24.77
N VAL A 88 16.08 -16.04 24.69
CA VAL A 88 16.61 -15.33 25.89
C VAL A 88 15.47 -14.90 26.82
N LYS A 89 14.36 -14.41 26.32
CA LYS A 89 13.16 -14.09 27.12
C LYS A 89 12.65 -15.31 27.90
N GLU A 90 12.66 -16.47 27.27
CA GLU A 90 12.24 -17.73 27.90
C GLU A 90 13.23 -18.16 28.99
N LEU A 91 14.54 -18.09 28.74
CA LEU A 91 15.58 -18.40 29.72
C LEU A 91 15.53 -17.48 30.95
N LEU A 92 15.22 -16.21 30.75
CA LEU A 92 15.07 -15.23 31.84
C LEU A 92 13.78 -15.44 32.66
N GLY A 93 12.93 -16.40 32.32
CA GLY A 93 11.66 -16.65 33.01
C GLY A 93 10.70 -15.45 32.96
N ARG A 94 10.92 -14.51 32.05
CA ARG A 94 9.99 -13.37 31.88
C ARG A 94 8.68 -13.90 31.33
N PRO A 95 7.53 -13.50 31.93
CA PRO A 95 6.23 -14.00 31.49
C PRO A 95 6.07 -13.77 29.98
N ARG A 96 5.72 -14.81 29.26
CA ARG A 96 5.54 -14.91 27.80
C ARG A 96 4.54 -13.92 27.21
N ARG A 97 3.66 -13.40 28.01
CA ARG A 97 2.79 -12.28 27.76
C ARG A 97 3.06 -11.26 28.85
N ALA A 98 3.42 -10.04 28.52
CA ALA A 98 2.84 -8.97 29.27
C ALA A 98 1.34 -9.34 29.28
N GLN A 99 0.87 -9.98 30.34
CA GLN A 99 -0.56 -10.04 30.59
C GLN A 99 -0.93 -8.57 30.63
N LEU A 100 -1.45 -8.09 29.51
CA LEU A 100 -2.27 -6.90 29.47
C LEU A 100 -3.45 -7.26 30.39
N LYS A 101 -3.18 -7.20 31.71
CA LYS A 101 -4.20 -7.22 32.73
C LYS A 101 -4.88 -5.89 32.51
N ALA A 102 -5.88 -5.90 31.65
CA ALA A 102 -6.96 -4.94 31.76
C ALA A 102 -7.32 -4.96 33.25
N ALA A 103 -6.99 -3.88 33.95
CA ALA A 103 -7.33 -3.73 35.32
C ALA A 103 -8.84 -3.93 35.38
N LYS A 104 -9.28 -5.04 35.98
CA LYS A 104 -10.69 -5.31 36.19
C LYS A 104 -11.22 -4.13 37.02
N GLY A 105 -11.88 -3.18 36.36
CA GLY A 105 -12.61 -2.12 37.07
C GLY A 105 -12.41 -0.69 36.61
N SER A 106 -11.55 -0.36 35.63
CA SER A 106 -11.49 0.99 35.04
C SER A 106 -12.04 0.99 33.64
N LYS A 107 -12.69 2.10 33.22
CA LYS A 107 -13.06 2.41 31.85
C LYS A 107 -11.92 1.98 30.92
N GLU A 108 -12.25 1.25 29.82
CA GLU A 108 -11.29 0.73 28.84
C GLU A 108 -10.21 1.78 28.54
N GLU A 109 -9.07 1.68 29.20
CA GLU A 109 -7.93 2.53 28.89
C GLU A 109 -7.36 2.09 27.55
N ALA A 110 -7.28 3.02 26.62
CA ALA A 110 -6.76 2.77 25.29
C ALA A 110 -5.24 2.59 25.37
N LEU A 111 -4.74 1.40 25.08
CA LEU A 111 -3.32 1.07 25.10
C LEU A 111 -2.60 1.55 23.86
N ILE A 112 -1.38 2.08 24.05
CA ILE A 112 -0.45 2.46 22.99
C ILE A 112 0.71 1.48 22.97
N VAL A 113 1.03 0.91 21.83
CA VAL A 113 2.16 -0.02 21.66
C VAL A 113 3.39 0.78 21.25
N VAL A 114 4.50 0.58 21.98
CA VAL A 114 5.82 1.13 21.67
C VAL A 114 6.78 -0.03 21.46
N ALA A 115 7.32 -0.17 20.26
CA ALA A 115 8.19 -1.28 19.88
C ALA A 115 9.39 -0.80 19.07
N HIS A 116 10.43 -1.64 18.94
CA HIS A 116 11.49 -1.37 17.98
C HIS A 116 10.95 -1.52 16.56
N ASP A 117 10.28 -2.64 16.30
CA ASP A 117 9.51 -2.93 15.09
C ASP A 117 8.36 -3.86 15.47
N LEU A 118 7.37 -4.01 14.58
CA LEU A 118 6.25 -4.94 14.75
C LEU A 118 6.30 -6.01 13.66
N SER A 119 6.39 -7.26 14.10
CA SER A 119 6.34 -8.40 13.18
C SER A 119 4.91 -8.72 12.74
N PRO A 120 4.73 -9.43 11.62
CA PRO A 120 3.41 -9.93 11.20
C PRO A 120 2.72 -10.80 12.27
N ALA A 121 3.49 -11.50 13.11
CA ALA A 121 2.97 -12.30 14.21
C ALA A 121 2.37 -11.46 15.35
N ASP A 122 2.96 -10.28 15.63
CA ASP A 122 2.43 -9.34 16.62
C ASP A 122 1.07 -8.79 16.17
N THR A 123 0.85 -8.66 14.85
CA THR A 123 -0.39 -8.20 14.24
C THR A 123 -1.59 -9.05 14.60
N ILE A 124 -1.41 -10.36 14.74
CA ILE A 124 -2.50 -11.30 15.07
C ILE A 124 -2.88 -11.17 16.53
N ALA A 125 -1.88 -11.05 17.42
CA ALA A 125 -2.12 -10.77 18.83
C ALA A 125 -2.88 -9.45 19.03
N PHE A 126 -2.69 -8.48 18.15
CA PHE A 126 -3.35 -7.18 18.21
C PHE A 126 -4.80 -7.17 17.73
N LYS A 127 -5.22 -8.13 16.90
CA LYS A 127 -6.65 -8.26 16.51
C LYS A 127 -7.57 -8.59 17.68
N GLU A 128 -7.03 -9.21 18.73
CA GLU A 128 -7.78 -9.55 19.95
C GLU A 128 -7.85 -8.39 20.97
N HIS A 129 -7.06 -7.35 20.80
CA HIS A 129 -6.96 -6.21 21.72
C HIS A 129 -7.21 -4.88 21.00
N ARG A 130 -7.85 -3.93 21.68
CA ARG A 130 -8.04 -2.58 21.14
C ARG A 130 -6.86 -1.70 21.49
N PHE A 131 -6.02 -1.40 20.51
CA PHE A 131 -4.95 -0.44 20.65
C PHE A 131 -5.38 0.93 20.13
N ALA A 132 -4.87 1.99 20.78
CA ALA A 132 -5.16 3.36 20.40
C ALA A 132 -4.15 3.91 19.38
N ALA A 133 -2.91 3.45 19.44
CA ALA A 133 -1.85 3.88 18.53
C ALA A 133 -0.67 2.90 18.51
N PHE A 134 0.17 3.00 17.47
CA PHE A 134 1.47 2.34 17.35
C PHE A 134 2.60 3.36 17.26
N ILE A 135 3.73 3.03 17.90
CA ILE A 135 4.97 3.79 17.84
C ILE A 135 6.10 2.80 17.58
N THR A 136 6.93 3.03 16.54
CA THR A 136 8.10 2.19 16.30
C THR A 136 9.38 3.00 16.08
N ASP A 137 10.52 2.43 16.48
CA ASP A 137 11.83 3.04 16.28
C ASP A 137 12.27 2.99 14.82
N VAL A 138 11.91 1.93 14.12
CA VAL A 138 12.19 1.73 12.69
C VAL A 138 10.90 1.62 11.88
N GLY A 139 11.05 1.61 10.56
CA GLY A 139 9.94 1.50 9.63
C GLY A 139 9.59 2.81 8.94
N GLY A 140 9.05 2.71 7.76
CA GLY A 140 8.61 3.82 6.92
C GLY A 140 7.16 3.68 6.48
N ALA A 141 6.72 4.54 5.58
CA ALA A 141 5.35 4.58 5.08
C ALA A 141 4.87 3.27 4.41
N THR A 142 5.80 2.43 3.96
CA THR A 142 5.56 1.14 3.29
C THR A 142 5.82 -0.07 4.18
N SER A 143 6.23 0.13 5.45
CA SER A 143 6.48 -0.97 6.39
C SER A 143 5.19 -1.73 6.74
N HIS A 144 5.34 -2.99 7.15
CA HIS A 144 4.22 -3.82 7.63
C HIS A 144 3.41 -3.14 8.74
N THR A 145 4.10 -2.46 9.66
CA THR A 145 3.46 -1.67 10.73
C THR A 145 2.60 -0.53 10.19
N ALA A 146 3.07 0.18 9.14
CA ALA A 146 2.29 1.24 8.51
C ALA A 146 1.04 0.70 7.82
N ILE A 147 1.16 -0.42 7.10
CA ILE A 147 0.04 -1.10 6.44
C ILE A 147 -1.00 -1.53 7.47
N LEU A 148 -0.54 -2.14 8.58
CA LEU A 148 -1.40 -2.55 9.67
C LEU A 148 -2.15 -1.38 10.31
N ALA A 149 -1.45 -0.32 10.68
CA ALA A 149 -2.05 0.86 11.31
C ALA A 149 -3.13 1.48 10.40
N ARG A 150 -2.87 1.52 9.08
CA ARG A 150 -3.86 1.99 8.09
C ARG A 150 -5.06 1.06 8.02
N SER A 151 -4.86 -0.27 7.98
CA SER A 151 -5.96 -1.25 7.93
C SER A 151 -6.84 -1.20 9.18
N MET A 152 -6.25 -0.90 10.35
CA MET A 152 -6.96 -0.73 11.62
C MET A 152 -7.51 0.70 11.81
N ALA A 153 -7.16 1.64 10.92
CA ALA A 153 -7.51 3.06 11.00
C ALA A 153 -7.14 3.73 12.34
N ILE A 154 -5.97 3.36 12.91
CA ILE A 154 -5.42 3.93 14.13
C ILE A 154 -4.18 4.77 13.87
N PRO A 155 -3.87 5.77 14.71
CA PRO A 155 -2.66 6.57 14.60
C PRO A 155 -1.40 5.72 14.70
N ALA A 156 -0.38 6.02 13.87
CA ALA A 156 0.95 5.44 13.99
C ALA A 156 2.01 6.50 13.75
N VAL A 157 3.12 6.40 14.47
CA VAL A 157 4.33 7.18 14.26
C VAL A 157 5.51 6.21 14.19
N LEU A 158 6.21 6.20 13.07
CA LEU A 158 7.26 5.25 12.75
C LEU A 158 8.58 5.97 12.53
N GLY A 159 9.71 5.26 12.70
CA GLY A 159 11.02 5.83 12.46
C GLY A 159 11.49 6.81 13.55
N LEU A 160 11.14 6.55 14.82
CA LEU A 160 11.57 7.40 15.93
C LEU A 160 13.03 7.21 16.33
N GLU A 161 13.71 6.20 15.83
CA GLU A 161 15.08 5.80 16.13
C GLU A 161 15.31 5.34 17.57
N ASN A 162 14.83 6.07 18.57
CA ASN A 162 15.06 5.83 20.00
C ASN A 162 13.80 5.94 20.87
N GLY A 163 12.60 5.85 20.33
CA GLY A 163 11.34 6.02 21.07
C GLY A 163 11.20 5.05 22.24
N ARG A 164 11.58 3.78 22.02
CA ARG A 164 11.53 2.73 23.03
C ARG A 164 12.46 2.99 24.23
N ALA A 165 13.57 3.68 24.02
CA ALA A 165 14.50 4.04 25.09
C ALA A 165 14.00 5.23 25.91
N LEU A 166 13.20 6.10 25.31
CA LEU A 166 12.72 7.35 25.92
C LEU A 166 11.35 7.19 26.60
N ILE A 167 10.55 6.19 26.20
CA ILE A 167 9.19 5.97 26.69
C ILE A 167 9.18 4.74 27.62
N ARG A 168 8.62 4.89 28.81
CA ARG A 168 8.53 3.81 29.82
C ARG A 168 7.13 3.23 29.88
N ASP A 169 7.04 1.98 30.32
CA ASP A 169 5.76 1.32 30.54
C ASP A 169 4.91 2.09 31.57
N GLY A 170 3.64 2.29 31.24
CA GLY A 170 2.68 2.98 32.09
C GLY A 170 2.68 4.51 31.99
N GLU A 171 3.55 5.09 31.16
CA GLU A 171 3.53 6.55 30.91
C GLU A 171 2.33 6.94 30.05
N GLN A 172 1.78 8.10 30.32
CA GLN A 172 0.71 8.68 29.53
C GLN A 172 1.28 9.33 28.26
N LEU A 173 0.68 8.97 27.11
CA LEU A 173 1.15 9.44 25.81
C LEU A 173 0.03 10.11 25.01
N ILE A 174 0.41 11.09 24.20
CA ILE A 174 -0.38 11.58 23.07
C ILE A 174 0.34 11.19 21.79
N VAL A 175 -0.37 10.57 20.85
CA VAL A 175 0.13 10.21 19.53
C VAL A 175 -0.66 10.94 18.46
N ASP A 176 -0.01 11.89 17.79
CA ASP A 176 -0.56 12.61 16.63
C ASP A 176 0.05 12.06 15.34
N GLY A 177 -0.56 11.02 14.78
CA GLY A 177 -0.11 10.38 13.55
C GLY A 177 -0.25 11.27 12.29
N LEU A 178 -1.01 12.38 12.36
CA LEU A 178 -1.10 13.35 11.26
C LEU A 178 0.11 14.28 11.19
N ARG A 179 0.74 14.55 12.35
CA ARG A 179 1.89 15.45 12.48
C ARG A 179 3.20 14.73 12.77
N GLY A 180 3.16 13.41 13.03
CA GLY A 180 4.33 12.66 13.46
C GLY A 180 4.82 13.07 14.85
N VAL A 181 3.93 13.49 15.75
CA VAL A 181 4.28 14.01 17.07
C VAL A 181 3.86 13.04 18.17
N ILE A 182 4.78 12.81 19.11
CA ILE A 182 4.53 12.07 20.34
C ILE A 182 4.86 12.98 21.53
N ILE A 183 3.94 13.03 22.48
CA ILE A 183 4.14 13.80 23.72
C ILE A 183 4.08 12.82 24.89
N VAL A 184 5.16 12.76 25.64
CA VAL A 184 5.31 11.87 26.82
C VAL A 184 4.97 12.67 28.07
N ASN A 185 4.14 12.10 28.95
CA ASN A 185 3.68 12.71 30.19
C ASN A 185 3.18 14.15 30.00
N PRO A 186 2.17 14.35 29.09
CA PRO A 186 1.63 15.68 28.82
C PRO A 186 1.01 16.29 30.09
N ASP A 187 1.18 17.59 30.26
CA ASP A 187 0.45 18.31 31.30
C ASP A 187 -1.07 18.41 30.99
N GLN A 188 -1.87 18.81 31.97
CA GLN A 188 -3.31 18.86 31.84
C GLN A 188 -3.76 19.81 30.70
N ARG A 189 -3.06 20.90 30.44
CA ARG A 189 -3.42 21.86 29.38
C ARG A 189 -3.21 21.25 28.00
N ILE A 190 -2.12 20.52 27.83
CA ILE A 190 -1.82 19.80 26.58
C ILE A 190 -2.86 18.69 26.35
N LEU A 191 -3.20 17.94 27.41
CA LEU A 191 -4.26 16.92 27.33
C LEU A 191 -5.60 17.52 26.91
N ASP A 192 -6.01 18.62 27.52
CA ASP A 192 -7.27 19.29 27.19
C ASP A 192 -7.28 19.81 25.75
N GLU A 193 -6.16 20.36 25.27
CA GLU A 193 -6.03 20.81 23.88
C GLU A 193 -6.15 19.64 22.88
N TYR A 194 -5.46 18.54 23.13
CA TYR A 194 -5.52 17.36 22.24
C TYR A 194 -6.85 16.63 22.33
N GLN A 195 -7.50 16.63 23.50
CA GLN A 195 -8.85 16.10 23.64
C GLN A 195 -9.85 16.91 22.78
N LEU A 196 -9.78 18.24 22.87
CA LEU A 196 -10.61 19.13 22.04
C LEU A 196 -10.36 18.90 20.54
N ARG A 197 -9.10 18.74 20.15
CA ARG A 197 -8.70 18.44 18.76
C ARG A 197 -9.28 17.08 18.30
N LYS A 198 -9.21 16.05 19.14
CA LYS A 198 -9.79 14.74 18.87
C LYS A 198 -11.30 14.84 18.64
N GLU A 199 -12.00 15.54 19.52
CA GLU A 199 -13.45 15.78 19.39
C GLU A 199 -13.80 16.54 18.11
N GLN A 200 -13.00 17.54 17.73
CA GLN A 200 -13.16 18.25 16.46
C GLN A 200 -13.01 17.32 15.25
N ILE A 201 -11.96 16.47 15.24
CA ILE A 201 -11.74 15.49 14.17
C ILE A 201 -12.90 14.49 14.10
N GLU A 202 -13.40 14.00 15.23
CA GLU A 202 -14.52 13.06 15.29
C GLU A 202 -15.84 13.73 14.81
N LEU A 203 -16.06 14.98 15.19
CA LEU A 203 -17.20 15.77 14.72
C LEU A 203 -17.14 16.01 13.21
N GLU A 204 -15.99 16.40 12.68
CA GLU A 204 -15.78 16.55 11.24
C GLU A 204 -16.01 15.24 10.50
N ARG A 205 -15.45 14.14 11.01
CA ARG A 205 -15.67 12.79 10.45
C ARG A 205 -17.15 12.43 10.44
N SER A 206 -17.88 12.73 11.52
CA SER A 206 -19.33 12.49 11.61
C SER A 206 -20.12 13.34 10.62
N LYS A 207 -19.76 14.62 10.46
CA LYS A 207 -20.38 15.51 9.46
C LYS A 207 -20.14 15.00 8.05
N LEU A 208 -18.88 14.57 7.75
CA LEU A 208 -18.52 14.03 6.45
C LEU A 208 -19.23 12.70 6.13
N LYS A 209 -19.45 11.83 7.10
CA LYS A 209 -20.22 10.58 6.92
C LYS A 209 -21.65 10.82 6.43
N ARG A 210 -22.27 11.94 6.76
CA ARG A 210 -23.60 12.31 6.24
C ARG A 210 -23.63 12.52 4.74
N LEU A 211 -22.46 12.74 4.12
CA LEU A 211 -22.34 12.86 2.67
C LEU A 211 -22.46 11.53 1.93
N LYS A 212 -22.52 10.38 2.64
CA LYS A 212 -22.56 9.04 2.04
C LYS A 212 -23.70 8.90 1.03
N THR A 213 -24.85 9.48 1.32
CA THR A 213 -26.07 9.39 0.49
C THR A 213 -26.22 10.54 -0.51
N ALA A 214 -25.43 11.61 -0.38
CA ALA A 214 -25.45 12.71 -1.32
C ALA A 214 -24.91 12.26 -2.69
N LYS A 215 -25.48 12.74 -3.78
CA LYS A 215 -24.91 12.54 -5.10
C LYS A 215 -23.55 13.22 -5.19
N SER A 216 -22.60 12.63 -5.90
CA SER A 216 -21.29 13.21 -6.14
C SER A 216 -21.38 14.13 -7.38
N GLU A 217 -21.90 15.35 -7.20
CA GLU A 217 -22.05 16.32 -8.27
C GLU A 217 -21.63 17.72 -7.80
N THR A 218 -21.15 18.55 -8.71
CA THR A 218 -20.76 19.92 -8.42
C THR A 218 -21.98 20.85 -8.34
N ILE A 219 -21.81 22.12 -7.93
CA ILE A 219 -22.90 23.10 -7.82
C ILE A 219 -23.58 23.33 -9.17
N ASP A 220 -22.80 23.32 -10.26
CA ASP A 220 -23.24 23.44 -11.64
C ASP A 220 -23.74 22.11 -12.25
N GLY A 221 -23.97 21.08 -11.40
CA GLY A 221 -24.61 19.83 -11.80
C GLY A 221 -23.73 18.84 -12.56
N VAL A 222 -22.42 19.03 -12.56
CA VAL A 222 -21.50 18.09 -13.23
C VAL A 222 -21.32 16.84 -12.37
N PRO A 223 -21.65 15.63 -12.89
CA PRO A 223 -21.49 14.40 -12.15
C PRO A 223 -20.01 14.01 -12.05
N ILE A 224 -19.60 13.61 -10.85
CA ILE A 224 -18.24 13.17 -10.54
C ILE A 224 -18.29 11.76 -9.95
N GLN A 225 -17.42 10.88 -10.43
CA GLN A 225 -17.30 9.51 -9.92
C GLN A 225 -16.20 9.43 -8.86
N LEU A 226 -16.53 8.82 -7.71
CA LEU A 226 -15.61 8.65 -6.58
C LEU A 226 -15.38 7.17 -6.32
N TYR A 227 -14.20 6.70 -6.67
CA TYR A 227 -13.79 5.31 -6.54
C TYR A 227 -12.76 5.13 -5.42
N ALA A 228 -12.67 3.91 -4.92
CA ALA A 228 -11.66 3.53 -3.95
C ALA A 228 -10.45 2.85 -4.60
N ASN A 229 -9.28 3.09 -4.02
CA ASN A 229 -8.11 2.24 -4.18
C ASN A 229 -8.12 1.19 -3.08
N ILE A 230 -7.85 -0.08 -3.42
CA ILE A 230 -7.72 -1.19 -2.47
C ILE A 230 -6.48 -2.02 -2.79
N GLU A 231 -6.00 -2.72 -1.78
CA GLU A 231 -4.81 -3.58 -1.83
C GLU A 231 -5.20 -5.06 -1.60
N LEU A 232 -6.18 -5.29 -0.73
CA LEU A 232 -6.62 -6.63 -0.37
C LEU A 232 -8.15 -6.78 -0.51
N PRO A 233 -8.65 -8.00 -0.74
CA PRO A 233 -10.09 -8.27 -0.75
C PRO A 233 -10.80 -7.90 0.57
N GLY A 234 -10.06 -7.83 1.67
CA GLY A 234 -10.56 -7.38 2.99
C GLY A 234 -10.90 -5.89 3.07
N ASP A 235 -10.43 -5.07 2.11
CA ASP A 235 -10.64 -3.61 2.12
C ASP A 235 -12.01 -3.19 1.57
N VAL A 236 -12.73 -4.11 0.92
CA VAL A 236 -14.04 -3.83 0.31
C VAL A 236 -15.05 -3.23 1.30
N PRO A 237 -15.22 -3.74 2.53
CA PRO A 237 -16.11 -3.11 3.51
C PRO A 237 -15.73 -1.66 3.81
N MET A 238 -14.43 -1.35 3.95
CA MET A 238 -13.93 0.00 4.18
C MET A 238 -14.20 0.92 2.98
N ALA A 239 -14.05 0.41 1.75
CA ALA A 239 -14.39 1.15 0.54
C ALA A 239 -15.88 1.53 0.49
N LEU A 240 -16.77 0.58 0.79
CA LEU A 240 -18.22 0.81 0.84
C LEU A 240 -18.62 1.77 1.96
N ASP A 241 -18.00 1.66 3.12
CA ASP A 241 -18.24 2.58 4.25
C ASP A 241 -17.69 3.98 3.97
N GLY A 242 -16.60 4.08 3.21
CA GLY A 242 -16.05 5.33 2.68
C GLY A 242 -16.93 5.98 1.61
N GLY A 243 -17.99 5.32 1.15
CA GLY A 243 -18.91 5.86 0.13
C GLY A 243 -18.39 5.70 -1.30
N ALA A 244 -17.53 4.72 -1.55
CA ALA A 244 -17.03 4.43 -2.89
C ALA A 244 -18.16 3.97 -3.84
N GLU A 245 -18.18 4.53 -5.04
CA GLU A 245 -19.10 4.17 -6.11
C GLU A 245 -18.57 3.01 -6.97
N GLY A 246 -17.31 2.63 -6.77
CA GLY A 246 -16.61 1.52 -7.41
C GLY A 246 -15.19 1.40 -6.87
N ILE A 247 -14.45 0.43 -7.37
CA ILE A 247 -13.01 0.30 -7.18
C ILE A 247 -12.33 0.82 -8.45
N GLY A 248 -11.59 1.94 -8.35
CA GLY A 248 -10.86 2.51 -9.48
C GLY A 248 -9.43 1.98 -9.61
N LEU A 249 -8.92 1.35 -8.54
CA LEU A 249 -7.63 0.67 -8.55
C LEU A 249 -7.63 -0.46 -7.53
N PHE A 250 -7.63 -1.70 -7.99
CA PHE A 250 -7.24 -2.85 -7.18
C PHE A 250 -5.79 -3.19 -7.50
N ARG A 251 -4.89 -2.99 -6.54
CA ARG A 251 -3.47 -3.29 -6.63
C ARG A 251 -3.25 -4.77 -6.38
N THR A 252 -3.07 -5.54 -7.45
CA THR A 252 -2.97 -7.00 -7.35
C THR A 252 -1.63 -7.49 -6.83
N GLU A 253 -0.59 -6.66 -6.83
CA GLU A 253 0.75 -7.01 -6.37
C GLU A 253 0.79 -7.50 -4.93
N PHE A 254 -0.12 -7.04 -4.07
CA PHE A 254 -0.24 -7.52 -2.70
C PHE A 254 -0.63 -9.00 -2.57
N LEU A 255 -1.16 -9.61 -3.63
CA LEU A 255 -1.39 -11.06 -3.69
C LEU A 255 -0.11 -11.86 -3.96
N PHE A 256 0.95 -11.18 -4.41
CA PHE A 256 2.23 -11.76 -4.82
C PHE A 256 3.37 -11.46 -3.83
N LEU A 257 3.14 -10.56 -2.87
CA LEU A 257 4.13 -10.18 -1.87
C LEU A 257 4.24 -11.25 -0.76
N ASP A 258 5.43 -11.34 -0.16
CA ASP A 258 5.75 -12.15 1.02
C ASP A 258 5.45 -13.66 0.85
N ARG A 259 5.63 -14.16 -0.37
CA ARG A 259 5.43 -15.57 -0.75
C ARG A 259 6.70 -16.12 -1.41
N GLY A 260 6.97 -17.39 -1.17
CA GLY A 260 8.02 -18.14 -1.88
C GLY A 260 7.59 -18.71 -3.24
N ASP A 261 6.30 -18.56 -3.62
CA ASP A 261 5.71 -19.07 -4.86
C ASP A 261 4.78 -18.03 -5.50
N MET A 262 4.48 -18.22 -6.77
CA MET A 262 3.50 -17.39 -7.48
C MET A 262 2.08 -17.91 -7.19
N PRO A 263 1.10 -17.01 -6.89
CA PRO A 263 -0.29 -17.43 -6.72
C PRO A 263 -0.80 -18.05 -8.02
N ASP A 264 -1.40 -19.22 -7.90
CA ASP A 264 -1.98 -19.91 -9.03
C ASP A 264 -3.25 -19.22 -9.58
N GLU A 265 -3.80 -19.70 -10.70
CA GLU A 265 -5.00 -19.12 -11.30
C GLU A 265 -6.20 -19.18 -10.35
N ARG A 266 -6.31 -20.22 -9.52
CA ARG A 266 -7.44 -20.42 -8.61
C ARG A 266 -7.38 -19.42 -7.45
N GLU A 267 -6.22 -19.23 -6.85
CA GLU A 267 -6.02 -18.26 -5.77
C GLU A 267 -6.32 -16.84 -6.22
N GLN A 268 -5.76 -16.42 -7.36
CA GLN A 268 -6.04 -15.12 -7.96
C GLN A 268 -7.53 -14.94 -8.27
N TYR A 269 -8.14 -15.95 -8.90
CA TYR A 269 -9.56 -15.94 -9.20
C TYR A 269 -10.44 -15.79 -7.95
N GLU A 270 -10.18 -16.52 -6.87
CA GLU A 270 -10.96 -16.41 -5.62
C GLU A 270 -10.80 -15.02 -4.98
N ALA A 271 -9.61 -14.42 -5.03
CA ALA A 271 -9.38 -13.05 -4.55
C ALA A 271 -10.19 -12.02 -5.37
N TYR A 272 -10.11 -12.08 -6.71
CA TYR A 272 -10.85 -11.17 -7.59
C TYR A 272 -12.37 -11.34 -7.46
N LYS A 273 -12.85 -12.58 -7.43
CA LYS A 273 -14.26 -12.92 -7.21
C LYS A 273 -14.78 -12.37 -5.86
N LYS A 274 -13.98 -12.44 -4.79
CA LYS A 274 -14.35 -11.91 -3.48
C LYS A 274 -14.56 -10.39 -3.53
N VAL A 275 -13.66 -9.67 -4.20
CA VAL A 275 -13.77 -8.21 -4.40
C VAL A 275 -15.01 -7.87 -5.23
N VAL A 276 -15.17 -8.49 -6.39
CA VAL A 276 -16.29 -8.19 -7.32
C VAL A 276 -17.64 -8.47 -6.69
N LYS A 277 -17.79 -9.61 -6.01
CA LYS A 277 -19.03 -9.93 -5.27
C LYS A 277 -19.29 -8.94 -4.13
N GLY A 278 -18.25 -8.58 -3.39
CA GLY A 278 -18.35 -7.63 -2.28
C GLY A 278 -18.79 -6.23 -2.74
N MET A 279 -18.43 -5.83 -3.96
CA MET A 279 -18.85 -4.54 -4.54
C MET A 279 -20.29 -4.50 -5.04
N ALA A 280 -21.01 -5.63 -5.02
CA ALA A 280 -22.45 -5.71 -5.26
C ALA A 280 -22.92 -4.99 -6.56
N GLY A 281 -22.27 -5.29 -7.68
CA GLY A 281 -22.59 -4.75 -9.01
C GLY A 281 -21.93 -3.40 -9.34
N ARG A 282 -21.15 -2.81 -8.42
CA ARG A 282 -20.33 -1.63 -8.72
C ARG A 282 -19.08 -2.03 -9.51
N PRO A 283 -18.55 -1.15 -10.38
CA PRO A 283 -17.39 -1.48 -11.21
C PRO A 283 -16.13 -1.68 -10.38
N VAL A 284 -15.29 -2.61 -10.83
CA VAL A 284 -13.99 -2.93 -10.22
C VAL A 284 -12.92 -2.87 -11.30
N THR A 285 -11.99 -1.92 -11.17
CA THR A 285 -10.81 -1.83 -12.03
C THR A 285 -9.68 -2.64 -11.41
N ILE A 286 -9.29 -3.72 -12.05
CA ILE A 286 -8.19 -4.61 -11.62
C ILE A 286 -6.95 -4.25 -12.43
N ARG A 287 -5.89 -3.82 -11.75
CA ARG A 287 -4.59 -3.58 -12.35
C ARG A 287 -3.83 -4.89 -12.45
N THR A 288 -3.24 -5.17 -13.61
CA THR A 288 -2.31 -6.29 -13.72
C THR A 288 -1.06 -6.05 -12.89
N PHE A 289 -0.30 -7.09 -12.67
CA PHE A 289 0.89 -7.14 -11.84
C PHE A 289 1.83 -5.94 -12.06
N ASP A 290 2.24 -5.27 -10.98
CA ASP A 290 3.10 -4.08 -11.01
C ASP A 290 4.23 -4.18 -9.97
N LEU A 291 5.03 -5.23 -10.07
CA LEU A 291 6.28 -5.38 -9.31
C LEU A 291 7.45 -5.53 -10.28
N GLY A 292 8.65 -5.27 -9.77
CA GLY A 292 9.91 -5.51 -10.48
C GLY A 292 10.38 -6.96 -10.36
N ALA A 293 11.35 -7.34 -11.16
CA ALA A 293 12.02 -8.63 -11.07
C ALA A 293 13.03 -8.72 -9.89
N ASP A 294 13.15 -7.66 -9.11
CA ASP A 294 13.90 -7.57 -7.87
C ASP A 294 13.35 -8.43 -6.72
N LYS A 295 12.09 -8.84 -6.85
CA LYS A 295 11.50 -9.84 -5.95
C LYS A 295 11.60 -11.20 -6.61
N ASP A 296 12.25 -12.16 -5.95
CA ASP A 296 12.55 -13.53 -6.40
C ASP A 296 11.31 -14.27 -6.91
N LEU A 297 10.91 -13.97 -8.15
CA LEU A 297 9.85 -14.71 -8.85
C LEU A 297 10.38 -15.99 -9.50
N ASN A 298 11.70 -16.17 -9.52
CA ASN A 298 12.35 -17.34 -10.09
C ASN A 298 13.50 -17.82 -9.19
N PRO A 299 13.29 -18.86 -8.36
CA PRO A 299 14.33 -19.43 -7.49
C PRO A 299 15.56 -19.95 -8.25
N GLU A 300 15.42 -20.24 -9.55
CA GLU A 300 16.48 -20.79 -10.41
C GLU A 300 17.30 -19.71 -11.11
N ALA A 301 16.95 -18.42 -10.97
CA ALA A 301 17.70 -17.31 -11.56
C ALA A 301 19.08 -17.17 -10.90
N SER A 302 20.12 -16.96 -11.70
CA SER A 302 21.48 -16.76 -11.19
C SER A 302 21.58 -15.48 -10.35
N ALA A 303 22.47 -15.42 -9.37
CA ALA A 303 22.71 -14.23 -8.55
C ALA A 303 23.04 -12.98 -9.40
N ALA A 304 23.63 -13.16 -10.58
CA ALA A 304 23.93 -12.07 -11.53
C ALA A 304 22.67 -11.48 -12.19
N ASP A 305 21.60 -12.27 -12.34
CA ASP A 305 20.32 -11.82 -12.91
C ASP A 305 19.45 -11.09 -11.88
N ARG A 306 19.79 -11.17 -10.61
CA ARG A 306 19.00 -10.65 -9.48
C ARG A 306 19.31 -9.20 -9.10
N VAL A 307 20.50 -8.70 -9.42
CA VAL A 307 20.90 -7.31 -9.09
C VAL A 307 20.43 -6.35 -10.16
N GLN A 308 19.26 -5.76 -9.99
CA GLN A 308 18.84 -4.61 -10.79
C GLN A 308 19.36 -3.32 -10.16
N THR A 309 20.21 -2.61 -10.88
CA THR A 309 20.78 -1.32 -10.43
C THR A 309 19.70 -0.25 -10.22
N ASN A 310 18.59 -0.31 -10.98
CA ASN A 310 17.46 0.61 -10.91
C ASN A 310 16.13 -0.14 -11.08
N PRO A 311 15.55 -0.72 -10.02
CA PRO A 311 14.31 -1.48 -10.11
C PRO A 311 13.14 -0.71 -10.74
N ALA A 312 13.04 0.59 -10.44
CA ALA A 312 11.99 1.46 -10.97
C ALA A 312 12.06 1.63 -12.50
N LEU A 313 13.25 1.53 -13.10
CA LEU A 313 13.47 1.69 -14.55
C LEU A 313 13.65 0.35 -15.28
N GLY A 314 13.73 -0.74 -14.55
CA GLY A 314 14.06 -2.06 -15.04
C GLY A 314 12.88 -2.84 -15.61
N ARG A 315 12.98 -4.17 -15.48
CA ARG A 315 11.97 -5.14 -15.93
C ARG A 315 10.88 -5.29 -14.89
N ARG A 316 9.88 -4.43 -14.93
CA ARG A 316 8.71 -4.43 -14.03
C ARG A 316 7.39 -4.33 -14.80
N ALA A 317 6.29 -4.61 -14.12
CA ALA A 317 4.94 -4.42 -14.60
C ALA A 317 4.70 -5.08 -15.98
N ILE A 318 4.17 -4.34 -16.97
CA ILE A 318 3.90 -4.89 -18.29
C ILE A 318 5.15 -5.44 -18.98
N ARG A 319 6.33 -4.86 -18.74
CA ARG A 319 7.59 -5.36 -19.32
C ARG A 319 7.91 -6.77 -18.82
N LEU A 320 7.66 -7.02 -17.53
CA LEU A 320 7.80 -8.35 -16.92
C LEU A 320 6.69 -9.28 -17.41
N SER A 321 5.44 -8.82 -17.41
CA SER A 321 4.28 -9.62 -17.84
C SER A 321 4.43 -10.14 -19.27
N LEU A 322 4.90 -9.30 -20.20
CA LEU A 322 5.14 -9.70 -21.60
C LEU A 322 6.35 -10.63 -21.75
N ALA A 323 7.34 -10.52 -20.87
CA ALA A 323 8.51 -11.39 -20.88
C ALA A 323 8.24 -12.75 -20.20
N GLU A 324 7.22 -12.83 -19.31
CA GLU A 324 6.79 -14.05 -18.62
C GLU A 324 5.33 -14.42 -19.03
N PRO A 325 5.10 -14.90 -20.27
CA PRO A 325 3.76 -15.07 -20.80
C PRO A 325 2.88 -16.04 -20.00
N ARG A 326 3.47 -17.04 -19.35
CA ARG A 326 2.71 -18.00 -18.51
C ARG A 326 2.10 -17.31 -17.30
N MET A 327 2.88 -16.52 -16.58
CA MET A 327 2.42 -15.71 -15.45
C MET A 327 1.30 -14.76 -15.88
N PHE A 328 1.50 -14.05 -16.97
CA PHE A 328 0.53 -13.09 -17.49
C PHE A 328 -0.77 -13.77 -17.92
N GLN A 329 -0.70 -14.92 -18.60
CA GLN A 329 -1.87 -15.72 -18.98
C GLN A 329 -2.64 -16.19 -17.74
N THR A 330 -1.96 -16.67 -16.71
CA THR A 330 -2.58 -17.07 -15.43
C THR A 330 -3.40 -15.93 -14.84
N GLN A 331 -2.83 -14.72 -14.79
CA GLN A 331 -3.53 -13.54 -14.25
C GLN A 331 -4.72 -13.13 -15.13
N LEU A 332 -4.55 -13.02 -16.44
CA LEU A 332 -5.62 -12.63 -17.36
C LEU A 332 -6.79 -13.61 -17.30
N ARG A 333 -6.51 -14.92 -17.26
CA ARG A 333 -7.55 -15.95 -17.13
C ARG A 333 -8.31 -15.81 -15.81
N ALA A 334 -7.60 -15.60 -14.70
CA ALA A 334 -8.22 -15.41 -13.37
C ALA A 334 -9.15 -14.17 -13.36
N ILE A 335 -8.72 -13.05 -13.96
CA ILE A 335 -9.50 -11.82 -14.08
C ILE A 335 -10.76 -12.08 -14.94
N LEU A 336 -10.60 -12.66 -16.12
CA LEU A 336 -11.72 -12.99 -17.02
C LEU A 336 -12.77 -13.87 -16.33
N ARG A 337 -12.35 -14.91 -15.63
CA ARG A 337 -13.26 -15.80 -14.87
C ARG A 337 -14.06 -15.05 -13.80
N ALA A 338 -13.47 -14.02 -13.20
CA ALA A 338 -14.12 -13.21 -12.17
C ALA A 338 -15.21 -12.28 -12.74
N THR A 339 -15.18 -11.94 -14.04
CA THR A 339 -16.18 -11.07 -14.70
C THR A 339 -17.60 -11.62 -14.63
N LYS A 340 -17.75 -12.94 -14.45
CA LYS A 340 -19.06 -13.58 -14.23
C LYS A 340 -19.86 -12.99 -13.06
N TYR A 341 -19.18 -12.36 -12.09
CA TYR A 341 -19.79 -11.92 -10.83
C TYR A 341 -20.10 -10.42 -10.75
N GLY A 342 -19.69 -9.65 -11.74
CA GLY A 342 -19.93 -8.21 -11.84
C GLY A 342 -18.99 -7.51 -12.83
N PRO A 343 -19.17 -6.21 -13.05
CA PRO A 343 -18.41 -5.45 -14.03
C PRO A 343 -16.95 -5.29 -13.59
N ILE A 344 -16.04 -5.78 -14.41
CA ILE A 344 -14.59 -5.63 -14.25
C ILE A 344 -14.03 -4.82 -15.40
N LYS A 345 -13.08 -3.93 -15.08
CA LYS A 345 -12.22 -3.23 -16.03
C LYS A 345 -10.78 -3.69 -15.83
N LEU A 346 -10.08 -3.97 -16.92
CA LEU A 346 -8.67 -4.39 -16.92
C LEU A 346 -7.78 -3.15 -17.09
N LEU A 347 -6.86 -2.90 -16.16
CA LEU A 347 -5.93 -1.78 -16.21
C LEU A 347 -4.49 -2.27 -16.34
N ILE A 348 -3.77 -1.78 -17.35
CA ILE A 348 -2.40 -2.17 -17.66
C ILE A 348 -1.43 -1.08 -17.19
N PRO A 349 -0.50 -1.37 -16.27
CA PRO A 349 0.49 -0.43 -15.75
C PRO A 349 1.71 -0.28 -16.67
N MET A 350 2.45 0.80 -16.48
CA MET A 350 3.79 1.04 -17.04
C MET A 350 3.89 1.01 -18.58
N LEU A 351 2.78 1.29 -19.27
CA LEU A 351 2.75 1.36 -20.73
C LEU A 351 3.53 2.58 -21.23
N ALA A 352 4.46 2.36 -22.14
CA ALA A 352 5.24 3.40 -22.80
C ALA A 352 5.06 3.40 -24.34
N HIS A 353 4.77 2.24 -24.93
CA HIS A 353 4.76 2.04 -26.38
C HIS A 353 3.44 1.40 -26.85
N ALA A 354 3.02 1.75 -28.07
CA ALA A 354 1.82 1.19 -28.68
C ALA A 354 1.89 -0.34 -28.86
N HIS A 355 3.07 -0.89 -29.17
CA HIS A 355 3.23 -2.32 -29.35
C HIS A 355 3.01 -3.13 -28.06
N GLU A 356 3.29 -2.53 -26.88
CA GLU A 356 2.98 -3.17 -25.60
C GLU A 356 1.48 -3.35 -25.40
N ILE A 357 0.68 -2.38 -25.88
CA ILE A 357 -0.78 -2.48 -25.90
C ILE A 357 -1.22 -3.59 -26.86
N ASP A 358 -0.69 -3.58 -28.09
CA ASP A 358 -1.06 -4.56 -29.11
C ASP A 358 -0.70 -6.00 -28.65
N GLN A 359 0.45 -6.20 -28.00
CA GLN A 359 0.84 -7.48 -27.40
C GLN A 359 -0.06 -7.88 -26.23
N THR A 360 -0.45 -6.92 -25.39
CA THR A 360 -1.37 -7.16 -24.27
C THR A 360 -2.75 -7.60 -24.77
N LEU A 361 -3.29 -6.93 -25.78
CA LEU A 361 -4.57 -7.28 -26.38
C LEU A 361 -4.52 -8.67 -27.03
N ALA A 362 -3.41 -9.02 -27.69
CA ALA A 362 -3.19 -10.36 -28.22
C ALA A 362 -3.13 -11.43 -27.09
N ALA A 363 -2.45 -11.14 -25.99
CA ALA A 363 -2.40 -12.04 -24.83
C ALA A 363 -3.79 -12.21 -24.18
N LEU A 364 -4.58 -11.13 -24.09
CA LEU A 364 -5.96 -11.18 -23.60
C LEU A 364 -6.85 -12.06 -24.48
N GLU A 365 -6.74 -11.92 -25.81
CA GLU A 365 -7.50 -12.75 -26.74
C GLU A 365 -7.09 -14.23 -26.68
N GLN A 366 -5.81 -14.51 -26.44
CA GLN A 366 -5.34 -15.86 -26.17
C GLN A 366 -5.97 -16.45 -24.89
N ALA A 367 -6.05 -15.66 -23.81
CA ALA A 367 -6.71 -16.07 -22.56
C ALA A 367 -8.22 -16.34 -22.80
N LYS A 368 -8.92 -15.46 -23.53
CA LYS A 368 -10.31 -15.64 -23.93
C LYS A 368 -10.50 -16.91 -24.72
N SER A 369 -9.66 -17.17 -25.71
CA SER A 369 -9.72 -18.38 -26.56
C SER A 369 -9.54 -19.66 -25.73
N SER A 370 -8.61 -19.67 -24.79
CA SER A 370 -8.41 -20.79 -23.85
C SER A 370 -9.67 -21.06 -23.02
N LEU A 371 -10.24 -20.01 -22.41
CA LEU A 371 -11.45 -20.14 -21.59
C LEU A 371 -12.67 -20.57 -22.39
N ARG A 372 -12.82 -20.12 -23.67
CA ARG A 372 -13.86 -20.59 -24.58
C ARG A 372 -13.71 -22.08 -24.87
N GLY A 373 -12.49 -22.56 -25.11
CA GLY A 373 -12.18 -23.98 -25.28
C GLY A 373 -12.59 -24.84 -24.10
N GLU A 374 -12.43 -24.32 -22.90
CA GLU A 374 -12.82 -24.94 -21.62
C GLU A 374 -14.30 -24.73 -21.26
N LYS A 375 -15.05 -23.99 -22.07
CA LYS A 375 -16.47 -23.63 -21.84
C LYS A 375 -16.70 -22.85 -20.55
N VAL A 376 -15.72 -22.06 -20.12
CA VAL A 376 -15.83 -21.19 -18.96
C VAL A 376 -16.55 -19.90 -19.35
N VAL A 377 -17.54 -19.49 -18.54
CA VAL A 377 -18.31 -18.26 -18.77
C VAL A 377 -17.53 -17.05 -18.26
N PHE A 378 -17.36 -16.03 -19.10
CA PHE A 378 -16.74 -14.75 -18.77
C PHE A 378 -17.36 -13.63 -19.63
N ASP A 379 -17.03 -12.37 -19.36
CA ASP A 379 -17.43 -11.23 -20.18
C ASP A 379 -16.49 -11.08 -21.39
N GLU A 380 -17.04 -11.27 -22.58
CA GLU A 380 -16.29 -11.11 -23.84
C GLU A 380 -15.88 -9.64 -24.10
N ASN A 381 -16.62 -8.68 -23.55
CA ASN A 381 -16.46 -7.25 -23.81
C ASN A 381 -15.80 -6.51 -22.64
N ILE A 382 -14.94 -7.19 -21.88
CA ILE A 382 -14.20 -6.53 -20.80
C ILE A 382 -13.47 -5.28 -21.30
N GLU A 383 -13.71 -4.14 -20.66
CA GLU A 383 -13.02 -2.89 -20.97
C GLU A 383 -11.54 -2.96 -20.59
N VAL A 384 -10.67 -2.53 -21.50
CA VAL A 384 -9.21 -2.50 -21.30
C VAL A 384 -8.72 -1.06 -21.28
N GLY A 385 -8.06 -0.67 -20.18
CA GLY A 385 -7.48 0.64 -20.01
C GLY A 385 -5.97 0.60 -19.80
N GLY A 386 -5.34 1.74 -19.99
CA GLY A 386 -3.90 1.93 -19.74
C GLY A 386 -3.62 2.94 -18.65
N MET A 387 -2.62 2.65 -17.85
CA MET A 387 -2.13 3.61 -16.87
C MET A 387 -1.17 4.59 -17.54
N ILE A 388 -1.47 5.88 -17.39
CA ILE A 388 -0.62 6.97 -17.86
C ILE A 388 0.22 7.44 -16.68
N GLU A 389 1.39 6.86 -16.58
CA GLU A 389 2.32 7.11 -15.46
C GLU A 389 3.77 7.26 -15.92
N ILE A 390 4.02 7.09 -17.23
CA ILE A 390 5.29 7.37 -17.88
C ILE A 390 5.11 8.66 -18.71
N PRO A 391 6.02 9.64 -18.61
CA PRO A 391 5.93 10.89 -19.38
C PRO A 391 5.78 10.68 -20.89
N ALA A 392 6.45 9.65 -21.45
CA ALA A 392 6.31 9.30 -22.86
C ALA A 392 4.87 8.92 -23.23
N ALA A 393 4.15 8.19 -22.36
CA ALA A 393 2.75 7.83 -22.56
C ALA A 393 1.84 9.07 -22.52
N ALA A 394 2.07 9.98 -21.57
CA ALA A 394 1.31 11.22 -21.48
C ALA A 394 1.52 12.14 -22.69
N LEU A 395 2.76 12.28 -23.17
CA LEU A 395 3.08 13.08 -24.35
C LEU A 395 2.50 12.48 -25.65
N ALA A 396 2.55 11.16 -25.77
CA ALA A 396 2.06 10.44 -26.94
C ALA A 396 0.67 9.81 -26.72
N VAL A 397 -0.15 10.39 -25.84
CA VAL A 397 -1.44 9.82 -25.40
C VAL A 397 -2.38 9.44 -26.54
N GLY A 398 -2.31 10.11 -27.67
CA GLY A 398 -3.07 9.77 -28.87
C GLY A 398 -2.84 8.33 -29.40
N LEU A 399 -1.71 7.70 -29.09
CA LEU A 399 -1.45 6.29 -29.42
C LEU A 399 -2.31 5.35 -28.57
N PHE A 400 -2.53 5.71 -27.32
CA PHE A 400 -3.31 4.98 -26.31
C PHE A 400 -4.81 5.15 -26.56
N LEU A 401 -5.25 6.38 -26.81
CA LEU A 401 -6.66 6.74 -27.04
C LEU A 401 -7.30 6.02 -28.24
N ARG A 402 -6.50 5.52 -29.20
CA ARG A 402 -6.99 4.74 -30.35
C ARG A 402 -7.14 3.25 -30.09
N ARG A 403 -6.64 2.76 -28.93
CA ARG A 403 -6.51 1.31 -28.65
C ARG A 403 -7.21 0.88 -27.37
N LEU A 404 -7.47 1.82 -26.47
CA LEU A 404 -7.93 1.54 -25.13
C LEU A 404 -9.28 2.21 -24.86
N ASP A 405 -10.09 1.55 -24.06
CA ASP A 405 -11.44 1.99 -23.70
C ASP A 405 -11.45 3.11 -22.65
N PHE A 406 -10.45 3.16 -21.79
CA PHE A 406 -10.29 4.18 -20.76
C PHE A 406 -8.81 4.39 -20.38
N LEU A 407 -8.52 5.49 -19.68
CA LEU A 407 -7.19 5.77 -19.12
C LEU A 407 -7.27 6.00 -17.62
N SER A 408 -6.20 5.70 -16.92
CA SER A 408 -6.02 6.04 -15.51
C SER A 408 -4.67 6.70 -15.30
N ILE A 409 -4.63 7.91 -14.75
CA ILE A 409 -3.37 8.63 -14.51
C ILE A 409 -2.82 8.19 -13.15
N GLY A 410 -1.66 7.52 -13.18
CA GLY A 410 -0.89 7.11 -12.01
C GLY A 410 0.06 8.23 -11.58
N THR A 411 -0.44 9.22 -10.83
CA THR A 411 0.33 10.44 -10.54
C THR A 411 1.60 10.19 -9.75
N ASN A 412 1.65 9.15 -8.91
CA ASN A 412 2.84 8.87 -8.10
C ASN A 412 4.05 8.55 -8.98
N ASP A 413 3.89 7.60 -9.89
CA ASP A 413 4.96 7.21 -10.81
C ASP A 413 5.16 8.26 -11.92
N LEU A 414 4.09 8.95 -12.36
CA LEU A 414 4.23 10.07 -13.32
C LEU A 414 5.11 11.18 -12.76
N ILE A 415 4.97 11.55 -11.48
CA ILE A 415 5.85 12.53 -10.83
C ILE A 415 7.27 12.01 -10.74
N GLN A 416 7.45 10.79 -10.23
CA GLN A 416 8.75 10.13 -10.09
C GLN A 416 9.53 10.12 -11.40
N TYR A 417 8.92 9.68 -12.50
CA TYR A 417 9.59 9.60 -13.81
C TYR A 417 9.73 10.95 -14.51
N THR A 418 8.82 11.90 -14.26
CA THR A 418 8.95 13.26 -14.83
C THR A 418 10.11 14.01 -14.20
N LEU A 419 10.29 13.86 -12.88
CA LEU A 419 11.34 14.56 -12.13
C LEU A 419 12.62 13.74 -11.99
N ALA A 420 12.64 12.48 -12.47
CA ALA A 420 13.75 11.55 -12.37
C ALA A 420 14.23 11.35 -10.93
N ILE A 421 13.31 11.16 -10.00
CA ILE A 421 13.59 10.95 -8.58
C ILE A 421 13.03 9.60 -8.14
N ASP A 422 13.69 8.97 -7.18
CA ASP A 422 13.13 7.83 -6.45
C ASP A 422 12.43 8.33 -5.17
N ARG A 423 11.12 8.19 -5.10
CA ARG A 423 10.32 8.62 -3.94
C ARG A 423 10.58 7.81 -2.67
N SER A 424 11.22 6.64 -2.80
CA SER A 424 11.61 5.79 -1.67
C SER A 424 13.01 6.12 -1.13
N ASP A 425 13.82 6.87 -1.87
CA ASP A 425 15.13 7.34 -1.45
C ASP A 425 14.97 8.62 -0.62
N GLU A 426 15.27 8.53 0.68
CA GLU A 426 15.15 9.63 1.65
C GLU A 426 15.96 10.88 1.26
N GLN A 427 17.06 10.72 0.52
CA GLN A 427 17.92 11.83 0.11
C GLN A 427 17.27 12.72 -0.96
N VAL A 428 16.41 12.16 -1.80
CA VAL A 428 15.77 12.87 -2.91
C VAL A 428 14.24 12.97 -2.80
N ALA A 429 13.62 12.25 -1.86
CA ALA A 429 12.17 12.26 -1.66
C ALA A 429 11.60 13.67 -1.43
N ALA A 430 12.38 14.58 -0.86
CA ALA A 430 11.99 15.98 -0.68
C ALA A 430 11.82 16.76 -1.99
N LEU A 431 12.34 16.25 -3.11
CA LEU A 431 12.16 16.83 -4.45
C LEU A 431 10.87 16.38 -5.13
N TYR A 432 10.13 15.47 -4.52
CA TYR A 432 8.84 15.00 -5.02
C TYR A 432 7.81 16.13 -4.94
N ASP A 433 7.47 16.72 -6.09
CA ASP A 433 6.55 17.87 -6.17
C ASP A 433 5.36 17.57 -7.08
N PRO A 434 4.15 17.32 -6.53
CA PRO A 434 2.94 17.12 -7.32
C PRO A 434 2.45 18.40 -8.05
N LEU A 435 2.95 19.57 -7.67
CA LEU A 435 2.60 20.84 -8.29
C LEU A 435 3.62 21.29 -9.35
N HIS A 436 4.64 20.48 -9.62
CA HIS A 436 5.63 20.82 -10.63
C HIS A 436 4.96 21.10 -12.00
N PRO A 437 5.27 22.24 -12.67
CA PRO A 437 4.60 22.65 -13.91
C PRO A 437 4.58 21.55 -14.99
N ALA A 438 5.68 20.81 -15.16
CA ALA A 438 5.74 19.71 -16.12
C ALA A 438 4.73 18.58 -15.81
N VAL A 439 4.56 18.24 -14.54
CA VAL A 439 3.57 17.23 -14.10
C VAL A 439 2.15 17.70 -14.39
N LEU A 440 1.83 18.93 -13.99
CA LEU A 440 0.52 19.54 -14.24
C LEU A 440 0.20 19.63 -15.73
N MET A 441 1.19 19.96 -16.56
CA MET A 441 1.05 20.00 -18.03
C MET A 441 0.77 18.62 -18.61
N LEU A 442 1.45 17.57 -18.15
CA LEU A 442 1.21 16.18 -18.61
C LEU A 442 -0.20 15.69 -18.24
N ILE A 443 -0.65 15.98 -17.02
CA ILE A 443 -2.02 15.66 -16.58
C ILE A 443 -3.05 16.41 -17.44
N ALA A 444 -2.91 17.74 -17.57
CA ALA A 444 -3.83 18.57 -18.34
C ALA A 444 -3.87 18.17 -19.82
N HIS A 445 -2.71 17.85 -20.42
CA HIS A 445 -2.61 17.37 -21.80
C HIS A 445 -3.35 16.04 -21.98
N THR A 446 -3.17 15.09 -21.06
CA THR A 446 -3.83 13.78 -21.09
C THR A 446 -5.35 13.96 -21.03
N LEU A 447 -5.86 14.72 -20.06
CA LEU A 447 -7.29 14.99 -19.88
C LEU A 447 -7.91 15.66 -21.10
N ALA A 448 -7.30 16.75 -21.60
CA ALA A 448 -7.80 17.48 -22.76
C ALA A 448 -7.76 16.66 -24.05
N SER A 449 -6.77 15.78 -24.22
CA SER A 449 -6.68 14.90 -25.38
C SER A 449 -7.73 13.81 -25.37
N ALA A 450 -8.01 13.23 -24.22
CA ALA A 450 -9.02 12.19 -24.04
C ALA A 450 -10.45 12.76 -24.18
N GLU A 451 -10.70 13.95 -23.63
CA GLU A 451 -11.99 14.64 -23.76
C GLU A 451 -12.40 14.86 -25.23
N LYS A 452 -11.45 15.24 -26.11
CA LYS A 452 -11.69 15.45 -27.53
C LYS A 452 -12.22 14.20 -28.27
N VAL A 453 -11.88 13.02 -27.81
CA VAL A 453 -12.26 11.73 -28.43
C VAL A 453 -13.27 10.96 -27.58
N GLY A 454 -13.69 11.49 -26.44
CA GLY A 454 -14.70 10.89 -25.57
C GLY A 454 -14.22 9.69 -24.78
N VAL A 455 -12.90 9.50 -24.60
CA VAL A 455 -12.34 8.43 -23.78
C VAL A 455 -12.32 8.85 -22.31
N PRO A 456 -12.92 8.08 -21.38
CA PRO A 456 -12.93 8.42 -19.96
C PRO A 456 -11.53 8.32 -19.33
N VAL A 457 -11.22 9.26 -18.45
CA VAL A 457 -9.95 9.31 -17.71
C VAL A 457 -10.23 9.40 -16.22
N SER A 458 -9.53 8.57 -15.45
CA SER A 458 -9.47 8.66 -13.98
C SER A 458 -8.07 9.09 -13.51
N VAL A 459 -7.98 9.57 -12.27
CA VAL A 459 -6.72 9.72 -11.55
C VAL A 459 -6.75 8.77 -10.35
N CYS A 460 -5.73 7.94 -10.18
CA CYS A 460 -5.65 6.96 -9.10
C CYS A 460 -4.43 7.11 -8.18
N GLY A 461 -3.55 8.09 -8.43
CA GLY A 461 -2.45 8.43 -7.54
C GLY A 461 -2.90 9.27 -6.34
N GLU A 462 -1.97 9.60 -5.47
CA GLU A 462 -2.23 10.34 -4.23
C GLU A 462 -2.86 11.72 -4.45
N MET A 463 -2.57 12.38 -5.58
CA MET A 463 -3.18 13.66 -5.94
C MET A 463 -4.72 13.61 -5.97
N ALA A 464 -5.33 12.46 -6.35
CA ALA A 464 -6.78 12.32 -6.37
C ALA A 464 -7.40 12.36 -4.97
N GLY A 465 -6.67 11.90 -3.95
CA GLY A 465 -7.10 11.87 -2.55
C GLY A 465 -6.80 13.14 -1.77
N ASP A 466 -6.08 14.09 -2.34
CA ASP A 466 -5.79 15.36 -1.67
C ASP A 466 -6.92 16.39 -1.88
N PRO A 467 -7.65 16.77 -0.80
CA PRO A 467 -8.70 17.77 -0.90
C PRO A 467 -8.23 19.16 -1.37
N LYS A 468 -6.93 19.48 -1.24
CA LYS A 468 -6.35 20.74 -1.71
C LYS A 468 -6.21 20.76 -3.23
N LEU A 469 -6.05 19.59 -3.86
CA LEU A 469 -5.88 19.46 -5.30
C LEU A 469 -7.20 19.18 -6.02
N THR A 470 -8.28 18.88 -5.31
CA THR A 470 -9.58 18.53 -5.90
C THR A 470 -10.08 19.57 -6.89
N ARG A 471 -10.10 20.88 -6.51
CA ARG A 471 -10.57 21.95 -7.40
C ARG A 471 -9.68 22.17 -8.61
N LEU A 472 -8.36 22.00 -8.44
CA LEU A 472 -7.39 22.07 -9.54
C LEU A 472 -7.67 20.97 -10.58
N LEU A 473 -7.81 19.72 -10.13
CA LEU A 473 -8.08 18.57 -11.00
C LEU A 473 -9.45 18.67 -11.69
N LEU A 474 -10.50 19.12 -10.98
CA LEU A 474 -11.81 19.41 -11.58
C LEU A 474 -11.71 20.45 -12.70
N GLY A 475 -10.98 21.55 -12.47
CA GLY A 475 -10.80 22.63 -13.46
C GLY A 475 -9.92 22.22 -14.65
N MET A 476 -9.07 21.18 -14.50
CA MET A 476 -8.36 20.54 -15.62
C MET A 476 -9.26 19.65 -16.47
N GLY A 477 -10.48 19.30 -16.00
CA GLY A 477 -11.41 18.41 -16.70
C GLY A 477 -11.57 17.02 -16.10
N LEU A 478 -10.96 16.71 -14.95
CA LEU A 478 -11.12 15.41 -14.30
C LEU A 478 -12.57 15.21 -13.80
N ARG A 479 -13.11 14.00 -14.05
CA ARG A 479 -14.47 13.62 -13.63
C ARG A 479 -14.52 12.32 -12.82
N THR A 480 -13.42 11.57 -12.79
CA THR A 480 -13.31 10.30 -12.05
C THR A 480 -12.07 10.31 -11.17
N PHE A 481 -12.29 10.22 -9.86
CA PHE A 481 -11.25 10.22 -8.83
C PHE A 481 -11.20 8.85 -8.19
N SER A 482 -10.00 8.28 -8.00
CA SER A 482 -9.80 7.03 -7.28
C SER A 482 -8.74 7.23 -6.20
N MET A 483 -9.09 6.92 -4.95
CA MET A 483 -8.27 7.26 -3.79
C MET A 483 -8.45 6.27 -2.65
N HIS A 484 -7.62 6.38 -1.63
CA HIS A 484 -7.82 5.62 -0.41
C HIS A 484 -9.21 5.92 0.20
N PRO A 485 -9.97 4.92 0.68
CA PRO A 485 -11.34 5.09 1.17
C PRO A 485 -11.54 6.21 2.19
N SER A 486 -10.56 6.44 3.07
CA SER A 486 -10.62 7.48 4.11
C SER A 486 -10.65 8.93 3.57
N GLN A 487 -10.28 9.15 2.31
CA GLN A 487 -10.23 10.49 1.69
C GLN A 487 -11.51 10.83 0.91
N ILE A 488 -12.30 9.82 0.54
CA ILE A 488 -13.46 9.99 -0.35
C ILE A 488 -14.41 11.10 0.14
N PHE A 489 -14.80 11.08 1.42
CA PHE A 489 -15.72 12.10 1.94
C PHE A 489 -15.13 13.51 2.00
N LYS A 490 -13.81 13.63 2.22
CA LYS A 490 -13.12 14.93 2.20
C LYS A 490 -13.12 15.52 0.81
N VAL A 491 -12.78 14.71 -0.19
CA VAL A 491 -12.80 15.11 -1.61
C VAL A 491 -14.23 15.39 -2.06
N LYS A 492 -15.21 14.53 -1.70
CA LYS A 492 -16.64 14.75 -1.97
C LYS A 492 -17.13 16.09 -1.43
N ASN A 493 -16.76 16.46 -0.21
CA ASN A 493 -17.12 17.75 0.37
C ASN A 493 -16.55 18.94 -0.43
N ARG A 494 -15.38 18.80 -1.06
CA ARG A 494 -14.83 19.81 -1.95
C ARG A 494 -15.59 19.88 -3.28
N ILE A 495 -15.94 18.73 -3.85
CA ILE A 495 -16.71 18.61 -5.09
C ILE A 495 -18.08 19.28 -4.94
N LEU A 496 -18.82 18.97 -3.89
CA LEU A 496 -20.16 19.53 -3.61
C LEU A 496 -20.16 21.07 -3.47
N LYS A 497 -19.00 21.69 -3.27
CA LYS A 497 -18.80 23.13 -3.14
C LYS A 497 -18.07 23.74 -4.34
N ALA A 498 -17.88 22.97 -5.38
CA ALA A 498 -17.14 23.40 -6.57
C ALA A 498 -18.10 23.76 -7.72
N ASN A 499 -17.74 24.76 -8.51
CA ASN A 499 -18.37 25.11 -9.77
C ASN A 499 -17.32 24.97 -10.87
N VAL A 500 -17.50 24.00 -11.77
CA VAL A 500 -16.50 23.67 -12.80
C VAL A 500 -16.38 24.78 -13.84
N GLU A 501 -17.49 25.46 -14.19
CA GLU A 501 -17.45 26.57 -15.13
C GLU A 501 -16.58 27.74 -14.64
N GLU A 502 -16.58 27.98 -13.31
CA GLU A 502 -15.75 29.02 -12.69
C GLU A 502 -14.29 28.53 -12.49
N LEU A 503 -14.09 27.25 -12.21
CA LEU A 503 -12.76 26.70 -11.98
C LEU A 503 -11.92 26.64 -13.25
N ALA A 504 -12.49 26.22 -14.38
CA ALA A 504 -11.74 25.96 -15.61
C ALA A 504 -10.92 27.17 -16.12
N PRO A 505 -11.44 28.43 -16.18
CA PRO A 505 -10.62 29.55 -16.60
C PRO A 505 -9.52 29.94 -15.60
N ASN A 506 -9.75 29.72 -14.29
CA ASN A 506 -8.76 29.99 -13.25
C ASN A 506 -7.64 28.98 -13.29
N VAL A 507 -7.97 27.71 -13.45
CA VAL A 507 -6.98 26.61 -13.58
C VAL A 507 -6.12 26.82 -14.83
N ARG A 508 -6.69 27.25 -15.97
CA ARG A 508 -5.90 27.60 -17.16
C ARG A 508 -4.85 28.69 -16.92
N LYS A 509 -5.12 29.63 -15.99
CA LYS A 509 -4.11 30.64 -15.59
C LYS A 509 -3.05 30.03 -14.71
N ILE A 510 -3.44 29.15 -13.75
CA ILE A 510 -2.52 28.46 -12.85
C ILE A 510 -1.52 27.61 -13.63
N LEU A 511 -1.97 26.88 -14.65
CA LEU A 511 -1.13 26.06 -15.52
C LEU A 511 -0.07 26.82 -16.33
N ARG A 512 -0.11 28.16 -16.33
CA ARG A 512 0.88 29.04 -16.99
C ARG A 512 1.92 29.60 -16.01
N LEU A 513 1.77 29.32 -14.72
CA LEU A 513 2.70 29.77 -13.70
C LEU A 513 3.91 28.83 -13.66
N ASP A 514 5.08 29.41 -13.54
CA ASP A 514 6.38 28.73 -13.48
C ASP A 514 7.08 28.90 -12.12
N GLU A 515 6.62 29.89 -11.32
CA GLU A 515 7.17 30.13 -9.99
C GLU A 515 6.40 29.35 -8.91
N PRO A 516 7.04 28.46 -8.14
CA PRO A 516 6.37 27.63 -7.12
C PRO A 516 5.56 28.45 -6.09
N ALA A 517 6.11 29.59 -5.64
CA ALA A 517 5.41 30.43 -4.66
C ALA A 517 4.11 31.02 -5.22
N LYS A 518 4.12 31.49 -6.49
CA LYS A 518 2.91 32.01 -7.14
C LYS A 518 1.88 30.91 -7.40
N LEU A 519 2.34 29.70 -7.70
CA LEU A 519 1.48 28.55 -7.91
C LEU A 519 0.77 28.16 -6.61
N LEU A 520 1.49 28.10 -5.48
CA LEU A 520 0.91 27.84 -4.17
C LEU A 520 -0.11 28.90 -3.77
N GLU A 521 0.22 30.19 -3.94
CA GLU A 521 -0.70 31.29 -3.66
C GLU A 521 -1.99 31.20 -4.53
N ALA A 522 -1.83 30.88 -5.81
CA ALA A 522 -2.96 30.72 -6.72
C ALA A 522 -3.83 29.49 -6.35
N LEU A 523 -3.21 28.40 -5.88
CA LEU A 523 -3.91 27.23 -5.40
C LEU A 523 -4.70 27.52 -4.10
N GLU A 524 -4.13 28.29 -3.16
CA GLU A 524 -4.83 28.74 -1.97
C GLU A 524 -6.05 29.59 -2.31
N LYS A 525 -5.92 30.55 -3.25
CA LYS A 525 -7.03 31.33 -3.75
C LYS A 525 -8.09 30.50 -4.47
N LEU A 526 -7.69 29.43 -5.18
CA LEU A 526 -8.62 28.51 -5.82
C LEU A 526 -9.43 27.72 -4.79
N ASN A 527 -8.86 27.48 -3.61
CA ASN A 527 -9.46 26.67 -2.54
C ASN A 527 -10.27 27.49 -1.52
N SER A 528 -10.10 28.80 -1.49
CA SER A 528 -10.93 29.72 -0.68
C SER A 528 -12.33 29.86 -1.29
#